data_ad44407408b30544b3b4580ac363482c
#
_entry.id   ad44407408b30544b3b4580ac363482c
#
_cell.length_a   1.000
_cell.length_b   1.000
_cell.length_c   1.000
_cell.angle_alpha   90.00
_cell.angle_beta   90.00
_cell.angle_gamma   90.00
#
_symmetry.space_group_name_H-M   'P 1'
#
loop_
_entity.id
_entity.type
_entity.pdbx_description
1 polymer ?
#
loop_
_entity_poly.entity_id
_entity_poly.type
_entity_poly.pdbx_seq_one_letter_code
_entity_poly.pdbx_strand_id
1 'polypeptide(L)'
;MILRVLRARVIDGETPRLLQFIRDEAVADALAIPGLLSLQPAIRETRAGVELVIVSTWAGFDEMTAAAGGLDEPLSMRGASALLADGHAEHYELVLGEARAMPLREAKLRLIRIPIKPNAESAYYEAVRRWADRLLDETGLIAFTLGRRIVGRQDDILAAMLWQDEAALREVVGTDLARPMGEPELSRFWAAEPAIEHFDALTAIEPRPDAPALFLADDRRRYVHATPAAAIISGRPIGRLLTMRVEDISRPADRPAVPDAFDRFVEAGSAEGPFVLARPDGTEVEVRFAAKANAPWPGAHASLIVPNDAAHDLDVDRALIESGFVARYASA
;
A
#
# COMPACT_ATOMS: atom_id res chain seq x y z
N MET A 1 10.90 -8.48 7.55
CA MET A 1 10.62 -7.36 6.61
C MET A 1 11.02 -6.05 7.26
N ILE A 2 11.41 -5.07 6.44
CA ILE A 2 11.86 -3.74 6.90
C ILE A 2 10.90 -2.68 6.38
N LEU A 3 10.49 -1.77 7.25
CA LEU A 3 9.83 -0.53 6.91
C LEU A 3 10.89 0.58 6.91
N ARG A 4 11.01 1.30 5.81
CA ARG A 4 11.92 2.44 5.67
C ARG A 4 11.15 3.71 5.39
N VAL A 5 11.50 4.77 6.08
CA VAL A 5 10.95 6.11 5.85
C VAL A 5 12.09 7.03 5.42
N LEU A 6 12.11 7.37 4.16
CA LEU A 6 13.00 8.37 3.60
C LEU A 6 12.32 9.74 3.67
N ARG A 7 13.05 10.75 4.09
CA ARG A 7 12.61 12.16 4.09
C ARG A 7 13.62 13.00 3.34
N ALA A 8 13.14 13.95 2.57
CA ALA A 8 13.97 14.91 1.87
C ALA A 8 13.21 16.22 1.67
N ARG A 9 13.93 17.34 1.61
CA ARG A 9 13.37 18.62 1.20
C ARG A 9 13.43 18.73 -0.32
N VAL A 10 12.34 19.16 -0.92
CA VAL A 10 12.31 19.48 -2.35
C VAL A 10 13.01 20.80 -2.59
N ILE A 11 13.88 20.86 -3.58
CA ILE A 11 14.54 22.12 -3.97
C ILE A 11 13.50 23.12 -4.42
N ASP A 12 13.65 24.39 -4.02
CA ASP A 12 12.67 25.43 -4.29
C ASP A 12 12.39 25.56 -5.79
N GLY A 13 11.12 25.54 -6.15
CA GLY A 13 10.66 25.60 -7.54
C GLY A 13 10.64 24.24 -8.28
N GLU A 14 11.23 23.19 -7.74
CA GLU A 14 11.36 21.88 -8.40
C GLU A 14 10.17 20.93 -8.13
N THR A 15 9.19 21.33 -7.33
CA THR A 15 8.03 20.47 -7.02
C THR A 15 7.31 19.93 -8.27
N PRO A 16 6.98 20.72 -9.30
CA PRO A 16 6.31 20.18 -10.50
C PRO A 16 7.17 19.13 -11.22
N ARG A 17 8.49 19.36 -11.28
CA ARG A 17 9.43 18.45 -11.90
C ARG A 17 9.61 17.17 -11.09
N LEU A 18 9.60 17.26 -9.76
CA LEU A 18 9.61 16.10 -8.87
C LEU A 18 8.36 15.23 -9.08
N LEU A 19 7.18 15.83 -9.14
CA LEU A 19 5.93 15.11 -9.37
C LEU A 19 5.93 14.39 -10.72
N GLN A 20 6.45 15.05 -11.76
CA GLN A 20 6.63 14.43 -13.05
C GLN A 20 7.65 13.29 -13.01
N PHE A 21 8.80 13.50 -12.39
CA PHE A 21 9.84 12.48 -12.22
C PHE A 21 9.33 11.25 -11.47
N ILE A 22 8.60 11.43 -10.37
CA ILE A 22 8.00 10.31 -9.62
C ILE A 22 7.06 9.50 -10.51
N ARG A 23 6.26 10.17 -11.33
CA ARG A 23 5.29 9.53 -12.22
C ARG A 23 5.96 8.77 -13.37
N ASP A 24 6.90 9.42 -14.03
CA ASP A 24 7.36 8.98 -15.34
C ASP A 24 8.61 8.07 -15.26
N GLU A 25 9.43 8.24 -14.21
CA GLU A 25 10.73 7.57 -14.09
C GLU A 25 10.89 6.80 -12.78
N ALA A 26 10.66 7.45 -11.62
CA ALA A 26 11.02 6.91 -10.32
C ALA A 26 10.28 5.60 -9.98
N VAL A 27 9.02 5.47 -10.39
CA VAL A 27 8.22 4.25 -10.17
C VAL A 27 8.78 3.09 -11.00
N ALA A 28 9.11 3.34 -12.27
CA ALA A 28 9.67 2.30 -13.12
C ALA A 28 11.05 1.83 -12.61
N ASP A 29 11.91 2.77 -12.18
CA ASP A 29 13.20 2.46 -11.57
C ASP A 29 13.03 1.68 -10.25
N ALA A 30 12.09 2.09 -9.41
CA ALA A 30 11.78 1.40 -8.15
C ALA A 30 11.32 -0.05 -8.41
N LEU A 31 10.54 -0.27 -9.47
CA LEU A 31 10.10 -1.61 -9.86
C LEU A 31 11.25 -2.53 -10.24
N ALA A 32 12.40 -2.02 -10.60
CA ALA A 32 13.58 -2.81 -10.91
C ALA A 32 14.42 -3.19 -9.67
N ILE A 33 14.14 -2.63 -8.49
CA ILE A 33 14.94 -2.85 -7.28
C ILE A 33 14.60 -4.20 -6.63
N PRO A 34 15.55 -5.14 -6.52
CA PRO A 34 15.31 -6.40 -5.81
C PRO A 34 14.97 -6.18 -4.34
N GLY A 35 14.01 -6.94 -3.82
CA GLY A 35 13.63 -6.91 -2.40
C GLY A 35 12.73 -5.72 -1.98
N LEU A 36 12.49 -4.74 -2.85
CA LEU A 36 11.49 -3.70 -2.56
C LEU A 36 10.08 -4.31 -2.67
N LEU A 37 9.29 -4.22 -1.60
CA LEU A 37 7.93 -4.76 -1.54
C LEU A 37 6.86 -3.72 -1.82
N SER A 38 6.96 -2.54 -1.28
CA SER A 38 6.03 -1.44 -1.54
C SER A 38 6.74 -0.09 -1.46
N LEU A 39 6.16 0.90 -2.14
CA LEU A 39 6.67 2.27 -2.16
C LEU A 39 5.48 3.24 -2.16
N GLN A 40 5.41 4.10 -1.15
CA GLN A 40 4.40 5.15 -1.04
C GLN A 40 5.09 6.50 -0.89
N PRO A 41 5.23 7.28 -1.97
CA PRO A 41 5.66 8.67 -1.88
C PRO A 41 4.50 9.56 -1.42
N ALA A 42 4.84 10.60 -0.66
CA ALA A 42 3.90 11.64 -0.25
C ALA A 42 4.64 12.96 -0.03
N ILE A 43 3.94 14.08 -0.12
CA ILE A 43 4.49 15.41 0.09
C ILE A 43 3.68 16.20 1.12
N ARG A 44 4.32 17.20 1.73
CA ARG A 44 3.60 18.25 2.46
C ARG A 44 4.27 19.59 2.28
N GLU A 45 3.49 20.63 2.34
CA GLU A 45 4.00 21.99 2.45
C GLU A 45 4.35 22.31 3.90
N THR A 46 5.51 22.89 4.12
CA THR A 46 5.99 23.38 5.41
C THR A 46 6.45 24.82 5.30
N ARG A 47 6.75 25.47 6.43
CA ARG A 47 7.33 26.81 6.42
C ARG A 47 8.72 26.86 5.77
N ALA A 48 9.41 25.72 5.72
CA ALA A 48 10.76 25.59 5.14
C ALA A 48 10.74 25.14 3.67
N GLY A 49 9.57 25.04 3.05
CA GLY A 49 9.38 24.52 1.70
C GLY A 49 8.63 23.20 1.66
N VAL A 50 8.68 22.52 0.52
CA VAL A 50 8.00 21.22 0.33
C VAL A 50 8.90 20.11 0.85
N GLU A 51 8.34 19.22 1.66
CA GLU A 51 8.97 17.98 2.14
C GLU A 51 8.39 16.80 1.37
N LEU A 52 9.26 15.93 0.87
CA LEU A 52 8.95 14.60 0.36
C LEU A 52 9.18 13.58 1.46
N VAL A 53 8.23 12.67 1.63
CA VAL A 53 8.42 11.45 2.40
C VAL A 53 8.15 10.25 1.48
N ILE A 54 8.98 9.20 1.61
CA ILE A 54 8.76 7.93 0.94
C ILE A 54 8.72 6.84 2.01
N VAL A 55 7.56 6.22 2.17
CA VAL A 55 7.39 5.03 3.00
C VAL A 55 7.55 3.81 2.11
N SER A 56 8.48 2.92 2.43
CA SER A 56 8.76 1.72 1.65
C SER A 56 8.89 0.50 2.55
N THR A 57 8.46 -0.65 2.06
CA THR A 57 8.65 -1.94 2.73
C THR A 57 9.60 -2.82 1.91
N TRP A 58 10.40 -3.62 2.60
CA TRP A 58 11.47 -4.42 2.02
C TRP A 58 11.42 -5.85 2.55
N ALA A 59 11.79 -6.81 1.73
CA ALA A 59 11.84 -8.23 2.08
C ALA A 59 12.79 -8.49 3.26
N GLY A 60 13.94 -7.83 3.26
CA GLY A 60 14.95 -7.96 4.31
C GLY A 60 15.84 -6.73 4.43
N PHE A 61 16.72 -6.78 5.42
CA PHE A 61 17.67 -5.71 5.71
C PHE A 61 18.81 -5.67 4.68
N ASP A 62 19.25 -6.84 4.23
CA ASP A 62 20.36 -6.98 3.29
C ASP A 62 19.95 -6.44 1.91
N GLU A 63 18.75 -6.76 1.44
CA GLU A 63 18.20 -6.25 0.17
C GLU A 63 18.05 -4.73 0.20
N MET A 64 17.55 -4.20 1.31
CA MET A 64 17.41 -2.77 1.47
C MET A 64 18.77 -2.05 1.47
N THR A 65 19.75 -2.57 2.21
CA THR A 65 21.09 -1.95 2.27
C THR A 65 21.85 -2.07 0.96
N ALA A 66 21.72 -3.18 0.26
CA ALA A 66 22.31 -3.36 -1.06
C ALA A 66 21.76 -2.36 -2.09
N ALA A 67 20.46 -2.04 -2.02
CA ALA A 67 19.82 -1.08 -2.90
C ALA A 67 20.12 0.38 -2.53
N ALA A 68 20.21 0.68 -1.24
CA ALA A 68 20.37 2.04 -0.74
C ALA A 68 21.83 2.52 -0.67
N GLY A 69 22.81 1.60 -0.77
CA GLY A 69 24.22 1.94 -0.59
C GLY A 69 24.67 2.09 0.86
N GLY A 70 23.74 2.17 1.80
CA GLY A 70 23.98 2.32 3.23
C GLY A 70 22.72 2.70 4.00
N LEU A 71 22.79 2.69 5.35
CA LEU A 71 21.63 3.00 6.20
C LEU A 71 21.21 4.48 6.12
N ASP A 72 22.18 5.37 6.05
CA ASP A 72 21.96 6.82 6.09
C ASP A 72 21.84 7.42 4.67
N GLU A 73 22.07 6.62 3.63
CA GLU A 73 22.00 7.12 2.27
C GLU A 73 20.56 7.09 1.75
N PRO A 74 20.09 8.22 1.18
CA PRO A 74 18.86 8.19 0.41
C PRO A 74 19.04 7.25 -0.78
N LEU A 75 17.99 6.52 -1.13
CA LEU A 75 17.97 5.69 -2.33
C LEU A 75 18.45 6.54 -3.51
N SER A 76 19.59 6.16 -4.12
CA SER A 76 20.16 6.89 -5.25
C SER A 76 19.31 6.62 -6.50
N MET A 77 18.14 7.26 -6.58
CA MET A 77 17.36 7.27 -7.81
C MET A 77 18.02 8.23 -8.80
N ARG A 78 18.30 7.73 -9.99
CA ARG A 78 18.94 8.51 -11.05
C ARG A 78 18.13 9.78 -11.32
N GLY A 79 18.74 10.95 -11.12
CA GLY A 79 18.05 12.24 -11.28
C GLY A 79 17.44 12.84 -10.01
N ALA A 80 17.22 12.08 -8.95
CA ALA A 80 16.61 12.59 -7.71
C ALA A 80 17.48 13.63 -6.99
N SER A 81 18.81 13.51 -7.05
CA SER A 81 19.76 14.45 -6.41
C SER A 81 19.67 15.89 -6.95
N ALA A 82 19.14 16.07 -8.15
CA ALA A 82 18.90 17.39 -8.73
C ALA A 82 17.59 18.05 -8.25
N LEU A 83 16.74 17.29 -7.56
CA LEU A 83 15.39 17.69 -7.15
C LEU A 83 15.24 17.75 -5.63
N LEU A 84 16.11 17.07 -4.90
CA LEU A 84 16.01 16.86 -3.46
C LEU A 84 17.26 17.31 -2.72
N ALA A 85 17.08 17.83 -1.52
CA ALA A 85 18.12 18.21 -0.58
C ALA A 85 17.85 17.62 0.81
N ASP A 86 18.91 17.54 1.63
CA ASP A 86 18.85 17.20 3.04
C ASP A 86 18.12 15.85 3.34
N GLY A 87 18.38 14.83 2.51
CA GLY A 87 17.76 13.53 2.66
C GLY A 87 18.29 12.73 3.86
N HIS A 88 17.38 12.10 4.61
CA HIS A 88 17.72 11.13 5.65
C HIS A 88 16.72 9.98 5.69
N ALA A 89 17.12 8.84 6.24
CA ALA A 89 16.28 7.66 6.32
C ALA A 89 16.17 7.12 7.74
N GLU A 90 14.99 6.64 8.08
CA GLU A 90 14.71 5.93 9.33
C GLU A 90 14.30 4.50 9.00
N HIS A 91 14.69 3.53 9.84
CA HIS A 91 14.49 2.11 9.59
C HIS A 91 13.78 1.45 10.75
N TYR A 92 12.81 0.60 10.42
CA TYR A 92 11.97 -0.09 11.37
C TYR A 92 11.84 -1.57 10.97
N GLU A 93 11.82 -2.45 11.95
CA GLU A 93 11.35 -3.81 11.75
C GLU A 93 9.83 -3.78 11.59
N LEU A 94 9.32 -4.33 10.50
CA LEU A 94 7.88 -4.40 10.26
C LEU A 94 7.23 -5.39 11.23
N VAL A 95 6.30 -4.90 12.05
CA VAL A 95 5.57 -5.69 13.06
C VAL A 95 4.19 -6.07 12.56
N LEU A 96 3.51 -5.16 11.86
CA LEU A 96 2.16 -5.35 11.33
C LEU A 96 2.03 -4.59 10.01
N GLY A 97 1.39 -5.21 9.03
CA GLY A 97 1.00 -4.58 7.78
C GLY A 97 -0.34 -5.13 7.33
N GLU A 98 -1.31 -4.26 7.15
CA GLU A 98 -2.67 -4.57 6.73
C GLU A 98 -3.11 -3.58 5.64
N ALA A 99 -3.85 -4.07 4.65
CA ALA A 99 -4.46 -3.23 3.63
C ALA A 99 -5.82 -3.76 3.23
N ARG A 100 -6.78 -2.86 2.98
CA ARG A 100 -8.15 -3.24 2.65
C ARG A 100 -8.70 -2.58 1.41
N ALA A 101 -8.39 -1.33 1.22
CA ALA A 101 -8.86 -0.56 0.10
C ALA A 101 -7.68 0.09 -0.61
N MET A 102 -7.91 0.62 -1.79
CA MET A 102 -6.85 1.20 -2.59
C MET A 102 -6.87 2.72 -2.54
N PRO A 103 -5.69 3.37 -2.68
CA PRO A 103 -5.60 4.81 -2.71
C PRO A 103 -6.50 5.37 -3.82
N LEU A 104 -7.27 6.36 -3.48
CA LEU A 104 -8.02 7.18 -4.41
C LEU A 104 -7.31 8.54 -4.58
N ARG A 105 -7.88 9.42 -5.37
CA ARG A 105 -7.42 10.82 -5.46
C ARG A 105 -7.49 11.46 -4.07
N GLU A 106 -6.49 12.32 -3.78
CA GLU A 106 -6.42 13.06 -2.52
C GLU A 106 -6.16 12.20 -1.27
N ALA A 107 -5.63 10.98 -1.44
CA ALA A 107 -5.27 10.12 -0.32
C ALA A 107 -4.28 10.84 0.63
N LYS A 108 -4.46 10.60 1.93
CA LYS A 108 -3.63 11.20 2.98
C LYS A 108 -2.78 10.13 3.65
N LEU A 109 -1.48 10.37 3.69
CA LEU A 109 -0.56 9.59 4.52
C LEU A 109 -0.43 10.26 5.88
N ARG A 110 -0.70 9.51 6.94
CA ARG A 110 -0.49 9.92 8.33
C ARG A 110 0.61 9.10 8.93
N LEU A 111 1.65 9.74 9.43
CA LEU A 111 2.72 9.12 10.18
C LEU A 111 2.56 9.47 11.66
N ILE A 112 2.63 8.46 12.54
CA ILE A 112 2.52 8.63 13.98
C ILE A 112 3.73 7.97 14.61
N ARG A 113 4.60 8.77 15.22
CA ARG A 113 5.73 8.28 16.02
C ARG A 113 5.29 8.16 17.47
N ILE A 114 5.34 6.95 18.02
CA ILE A 114 4.75 6.59 19.30
C ILE A 114 5.85 6.10 20.23
N PRO A 115 6.25 6.88 21.24
CA PRO A 115 7.16 6.41 22.28
C PRO A 115 6.39 5.47 23.24
N ILE A 116 6.86 4.23 23.34
CA ILE A 116 6.22 3.19 24.17
C ILE A 116 6.92 3.07 25.52
N LYS A 117 6.14 2.82 26.57
CA LYS A 117 6.67 2.50 27.90
C LYS A 117 7.54 1.26 27.86
N PRO A 118 8.64 1.20 28.61
CA PRO A 118 9.49 0.02 28.70
C PRO A 118 8.65 -1.27 29.00
N ASN A 119 8.98 -2.34 28.30
CA ASN A 119 8.33 -3.66 28.43
C ASN A 119 6.83 -3.70 28.07
N ALA A 120 6.29 -2.66 27.44
CA ALA A 120 4.87 -2.62 27.04
C ALA A 120 4.64 -3.07 25.58
N GLU A 121 5.69 -3.32 24.79
CA GLU A 121 5.63 -3.54 23.35
C GLU A 121 4.68 -4.65 22.95
N SER A 122 4.83 -5.86 23.52
CA SER A 122 4.00 -7.00 23.12
C SER A 122 2.51 -6.75 23.40
N ALA A 123 2.18 -6.17 24.55
CA ALA A 123 0.80 -5.84 24.89
C ALA A 123 0.24 -4.70 24.02
N TYR A 124 1.11 -3.78 23.63
CA TYR A 124 0.77 -2.72 22.68
C TYR A 124 0.46 -3.28 21.29
N TYR A 125 1.29 -4.17 20.75
CA TYR A 125 1.06 -4.78 19.44
C TYR A 125 -0.24 -5.57 19.36
N GLU A 126 -0.55 -6.32 20.39
CA GLU A 126 -1.82 -7.04 20.54
C GLU A 126 -3.04 -6.09 20.53
N ALA A 127 -2.92 -4.97 21.26
CA ALA A 127 -3.98 -3.97 21.33
C ALA A 127 -4.15 -3.24 19.98
N VAL A 128 -3.04 -2.86 19.33
CA VAL A 128 -3.05 -2.21 18.01
C VAL A 128 -3.63 -3.11 16.94
N ARG A 129 -3.28 -4.40 16.91
CA ARG A 129 -3.85 -5.34 15.94
C ARG A 129 -5.37 -5.38 16.00
N ARG A 130 -5.95 -5.57 17.19
CA ARG A 130 -7.40 -5.57 17.37
C ARG A 130 -8.06 -4.24 17.00
N TRP A 131 -7.39 -3.14 17.30
CA TRP A 131 -7.86 -1.80 16.96
C TRP A 131 -7.79 -1.56 15.44
N ALA A 132 -6.68 -1.91 14.77
CA ALA A 132 -6.49 -1.76 13.34
C ALA A 132 -7.50 -2.59 12.53
N ASP A 133 -7.78 -3.82 12.95
CA ASP A 133 -8.79 -4.67 12.33
C ASP A 133 -10.16 -3.99 12.28
N ARG A 134 -10.60 -3.42 13.42
CA ARG A 134 -11.87 -2.69 13.48
C ARG A 134 -11.86 -1.45 12.58
N LEU A 135 -10.78 -0.68 12.65
CA LEU A 135 -10.66 0.58 11.91
C LEU A 135 -10.66 0.35 10.39
N LEU A 136 -9.96 -0.67 9.92
CA LEU A 136 -9.94 -1.06 8.53
C LEU A 136 -11.32 -1.56 8.04
N ASP A 137 -12.12 -2.18 8.90
CA ASP A 137 -13.45 -2.67 8.55
C ASP A 137 -14.50 -1.57 8.39
N GLU A 138 -14.38 -0.49 9.16
CA GLU A 138 -15.46 0.48 9.36
C GLU A 138 -15.18 1.85 8.74
N THR A 139 -13.94 2.13 8.32
CA THR A 139 -13.51 3.47 7.92
C THR A 139 -12.89 3.52 6.53
N GLY A 140 -12.58 4.73 6.05
CA GLY A 140 -11.80 4.97 4.84
C GLY A 140 -10.28 4.79 5.03
N LEU A 141 -9.83 4.05 6.04
CA LEU A 141 -8.43 3.65 6.15
C LEU A 141 -8.13 2.59 5.08
N ILE A 142 -7.13 2.87 4.24
CA ILE A 142 -6.73 2.05 3.11
C ILE A 142 -5.67 1.04 3.52
N ALA A 143 -4.65 1.51 4.22
CA ALA A 143 -3.53 0.69 4.67
C ALA A 143 -3.03 1.15 6.03
N PHE A 144 -2.58 0.20 6.81
CA PHE A 144 -1.97 0.40 8.12
C PHE A 144 -0.67 -0.40 8.21
N THR A 145 0.41 0.26 8.59
CA THR A 145 1.72 -0.36 8.77
C THR A 145 2.29 0.07 10.11
N LEU A 146 2.80 -0.88 10.88
CA LEU A 146 3.44 -0.65 12.17
C LEU A 146 4.87 -1.18 12.15
N GLY A 147 5.82 -0.33 12.51
CA GLY A 147 7.24 -0.68 12.57
C GLY A 147 7.86 -0.35 13.92
N ARG A 148 8.75 -1.21 14.40
CA ARG A 148 9.61 -1.00 15.57
C ARG A 148 10.97 -0.47 15.11
N ARG A 149 11.45 0.63 15.67
CA ARG A 149 12.72 1.23 15.29
C ARG A 149 13.91 0.28 15.48
N ILE A 150 14.76 0.15 14.44
CA ILE A 150 15.93 -0.74 14.47
C ILE A 150 17.17 0.03 14.97
N VAL A 151 17.34 1.28 14.51
CA VAL A 151 18.50 2.12 14.82
C VAL A 151 18.05 3.32 15.64
N GLY A 152 18.74 3.60 16.75
CA GLY A 152 18.40 4.66 17.69
C GLY A 152 17.59 4.18 18.88
N ARG A 153 16.57 4.94 19.29
CA ARG A 153 15.71 4.56 20.44
C ARG A 153 14.78 3.43 20.01
N GLN A 154 15.02 2.23 20.53
CA GLN A 154 14.22 1.03 20.21
C GLN A 154 12.79 1.08 20.76
N ASP A 155 12.50 2.00 21.69
CA ASP A 155 11.17 2.26 22.25
C ASP A 155 10.29 3.15 21.34
N ASP A 156 10.78 3.59 20.19
CA ASP A 156 10.02 4.34 19.20
C ASP A 156 9.32 3.39 18.20
N ILE A 157 8.00 3.47 18.18
CA ILE A 157 7.16 2.77 17.20
C ILE A 157 6.68 3.79 16.15
N LEU A 158 6.67 3.40 14.90
CA LEU A 158 6.09 4.17 13.81
C LEU A 158 4.82 3.48 13.30
N ALA A 159 3.71 4.18 13.29
CA ALA A 159 2.52 3.81 12.53
C ALA A 159 2.43 4.67 11.26
N ALA A 160 2.34 4.02 10.10
CA ALA A 160 2.05 4.66 8.82
C ALA A 160 0.64 4.25 8.38
N MET A 161 -0.21 5.23 8.14
CA MET A 161 -1.62 5.04 7.84
C MET A 161 -1.97 5.77 6.55
N LEU A 162 -2.51 5.05 5.59
CA LEU A 162 -2.97 5.64 4.33
C LEU A 162 -4.50 5.72 4.36
N TRP A 163 -5.01 6.93 4.17
CA TRP A 163 -6.44 7.24 4.20
C TRP A 163 -6.93 7.57 2.79
N GLN A 164 -8.15 7.20 2.49
CA GLN A 164 -8.81 7.45 1.21
C GLN A 164 -8.79 8.95 0.85
N ASP A 165 -9.08 9.79 1.83
CA ASP A 165 -9.07 11.24 1.74
C ASP A 165 -9.04 11.87 3.14
N GLU A 166 -9.02 13.21 3.20
CA GLU A 166 -9.03 13.94 4.46
C GLU A 166 -10.39 13.84 5.18
N ALA A 167 -11.49 13.67 4.45
CA ALA A 167 -12.81 13.56 5.06
C ALA A 167 -12.92 12.25 5.87
N ALA A 168 -12.48 11.13 5.30
CA ALA A 168 -12.41 9.85 5.99
C ALA A 168 -11.50 9.90 7.23
N LEU A 169 -10.35 10.58 7.13
CA LEU A 169 -9.48 10.80 8.28
C LEU A 169 -10.19 11.63 9.38
N ARG A 170 -10.86 12.72 8.99
CA ARG A 170 -11.59 13.59 9.94
C ARG A 170 -12.78 12.93 10.60
N GLU A 171 -13.45 12.01 9.93
CA GLU A 171 -14.57 11.25 10.50
C GLU A 171 -14.11 10.45 11.72
N VAL A 172 -12.90 9.92 11.71
CA VAL A 172 -12.34 9.11 12.81
C VAL A 172 -11.63 9.96 13.86
N VAL A 173 -10.83 10.94 13.44
CA VAL A 173 -9.98 11.74 14.34
C VAL A 173 -10.72 12.98 14.89
N GLY A 174 -11.70 13.45 14.15
CA GLY A 174 -12.38 14.73 14.42
C GLY A 174 -11.69 15.90 13.70
N THR A 175 -12.01 17.11 14.14
CA THR A 175 -11.50 18.34 13.51
C THR A 175 -10.03 18.62 13.80
N ASP A 176 -9.54 18.15 14.95
CA ASP A 176 -8.12 18.27 15.33
C ASP A 176 -7.31 17.08 14.83
N LEU A 177 -6.70 17.24 13.66
CA LEU A 177 -5.88 16.20 13.06
C LEU A 177 -4.58 15.91 13.82
N ALA A 178 -4.13 16.80 14.71
CA ALA A 178 -2.98 16.54 15.57
C ALA A 178 -3.30 15.58 16.73
N ARG A 179 -4.57 15.29 16.94
CA ARG A 179 -5.00 14.39 18.01
C ARG A 179 -4.59 12.94 17.72
N PRO A 180 -3.95 12.22 18.67
CA PRO A 180 -3.69 10.81 18.55
C PRO A 180 -4.98 9.98 18.43
N MET A 181 -4.89 8.84 17.76
CA MET A 181 -5.99 7.88 17.60
C MET A 181 -5.87 6.73 18.60
N GLY A 182 -6.97 6.00 18.82
CA GLY A 182 -6.96 4.77 19.61
C GLY A 182 -7.07 4.99 21.12
N GLU A 183 -7.52 6.13 21.55
CA GLU A 183 -7.78 6.42 22.96
C GLU A 183 -9.07 5.80 23.49
N PRO A 184 -9.11 5.52 24.79
CA PRO A 184 -8.04 5.45 25.80
C PRO A 184 -7.28 4.13 25.78
N GLU A 185 -7.66 3.21 24.90
CA GLU A 185 -7.19 1.83 24.88
C GLU A 185 -5.68 1.72 24.60
N LEU A 186 -5.17 2.58 23.70
CA LEU A 186 -3.76 2.60 23.31
C LEU A 186 -2.90 3.56 24.14
N SER A 187 -3.46 4.67 24.59
CA SER A 187 -2.72 5.73 25.29
C SER A 187 -2.08 5.26 26.61
N ARG A 188 -2.64 4.24 27.24
CA ARG A 188 -2.07 3.64 28.47
C ARG A 188 -0.65 3.08 28.27
N PHE A 189 -0.27 2.77 27.05
CA PHE A 189 1.05 2.23 26.72
C PHE A 189 2.08 3.29 26.36
N TRP A 190 1.66 4.54 26.11
CA TRP A 190 2.55 5.61 25.68
C TRP A 190 3.42 6.11 26.82
N ALA A 191 4.71 6.32 26.53
CA ALA A 191 5.65 6.96 27.45
C ALA A 191 5.56 8.49 27.40
N ALA A 192 5.16 9.03 26.24
CA ALA A 192 4.89 10.44 25.99
C ALA A 192 3.82 10.56 24.89
N GLU A 193 3.35 11.78 24.66
CA GLU A 193 2.39 12.05 23.57
C GLU A 193 3.00 11.74 22.20
N PRO A 194 2.30 11.01 21.33
CA PRO A 194 2.78 10.69 19.99
C PRO A 194 2.94 11.93 19.11
N ALA A 195 3.99 11.94 18.29
CA ALA A 195 4.19 12.96 17.26
C ALA A 195 3.48 12.54 15.97
N ILE A 196 2.68 13.45 15.41
CA ILE A 196 1.80 13.19 14.27
C ILE A 196 2.12 14.11 13.12
N GLU A 197 2.20 13.54 11.93
CA GLU A 197 2.49 14.24 10.69
C GLU A 197 1.53 13.79 9.59
N HIS A 198 1.15 14.72 8.72
CA HIS A 198 0.25 14.47 7.60
C HIS A 198 0.90 14.89 6.30
N PHE A 199 0.67 14.10 5.25
CA PHE A 199 1.19 14.31 3.91
C PHE A 199 0.11 14.01 2.88
N ASP A 200 0.18 14.68 1.74
CA ASP A 200 -0.60 14.35 0.56
C ASP A 200 0.07 13.18 -0.15
N ALA A 201 -0.60 12.04 -0.18
CA ALA A 201 -0.05 10.85 -0.80
C ALA A 201 -0.02 11.00 -2.32
N LEU A 202 1.13 10.73 -2.93
CA LEU A 202 1.31 10.78 -4.37
C LEU A 202 0.87 9.43 -4.97
N THR A 203 -0.44 9.24 -5.03
CA THR A 203 -1.05 8.02 -5.60
C THR A 203 -1.55 8.25 -7.02
N ALA A 204 -1.49 9.47 -7.50
CA ALA A 204 -2.25 9.94 -8.65
C ALA A 204 -1.49 9.82 -9.96
N ILE A 205 -1.44 8.61 -10.46
CA ILE A 205 -1.65 8.41 -11.89
C ILE A 205 -3.17 8.29 -12.05
N GLU A 206 -3.81 9.17 -12.81
CA GLU A 206 -5.24 8.98 -13.11
C GLU A 206 -5.40 7.62 -13.78
N PRO A 207 -6.34 6.76 -13.31
CA PRO A 207 -6.62 5.51 -13.99
C PRO A 207 -6.94 5.82 -15.45
N ARG A 208 -6.18 5.24 -16.37
CA ARG A 208 -6.48 5.42 -17.78
C ARG A 208 -7.76 4.68 -18.12
N PRO A 209 -8.60 5.20 -19.04
CA PRO A 209 -9.81 4.50 -19.49
C PRO A 209 -9.54 3.10 -20.03
N ASP A 210 -8.34 2.89 -20.57
CA ASP A 210 -7.82 1.64 -21.15
C ASP A 210 -7.00 0.80 -20.16
N ALA A 211 -7.01 1.16 -18.87
CA ALA A 211 -6.31 0.41 -17.83
C ALA A 211 -6.80 -1.06 -17.81
N PRO A 212 -5.89 -2.02 -17.57
CA PRO A 212 -6.23 -3.43 -17.57
C PRO A 212 -7.25 -3.81 -16.48
N ALA A 213 -7.89 -4.97 -16.63
CA ALA A 213 -8.84 -5.49 -15.65
C ALA A 213 -8.09 -5.98 -14.41
N LEU A 214 -7.89 -5.07 -13.46
CA LEU A 214 -7.20 -5.32 -12.20
C LEU A 214 -8.21 -5.41 -11.06
N PHE A 215 -8.08 -6.46 -10.27
CA PHE A 215 -8.79 -6.66 -9.02
C PHE A 215 -7.80 -6.71 -7.87
N LEU A 216 -8.18 -6.16 -6.74
CA LEU A 216 -7.40 -6.27 -5.51
C LEU A 216 -8.30 -6.84 -4.41
N ALA A 217 -7.79 -7.86 -3.72
CA ALA A 217 -8.47 -8.49 -2.59
C ALA A 217 -7.61 -8.39 -1.33
N ASP A 218 -8.26 -8.40 -0.16
CA ASP A 218 -7.59 -8.51 1.15
C ASP A 218 -7.31 -10.00 1.52
N ASP A 219 -6.62 -10.23 2.64
CA ASP A 219 -6.34 -11.57 3.18
C ASP A 219 -7.62 -12.39 3.46
N ARG A 220 -8.78 -11.73 3.56
CA ARG A 220 -10.10 -12.38 3.72
C ARG A 220 -10.80 -12.61 2.39
N ARG A 221 -10.07 -12.44 1.27
CA ARG A 221 -10.55 -12.57 -0.11
C ARG A 221 -11.63 -11.56 -0.50
N ARG A 222 -11.86 -10.47 0.24
CA ARG A 222 -12.81 -9.42 -0.13
C ARG A 222 -12.17 -8.48 -1.13
N TYR A 223 -12.90 -8.12 -2.17
CA TYR A 223 -12.42 -7.11 -3.10
C TYR A 223 -12.38 -5.74 -2.42
N VAL A 224 -11.21 -5.11 -2.46
CA VAL A 224 -10.95 -3.78 -1.92
C VAL A 224 -10.75 -2.74 -3.02
N HIS A 225 -10.51 -3.20 -4.25
CA HIS A 225 -10.45 -2.35 -5.44
C HIS A 225 -10.76 -3.16 -6.71
N ALA A 226 -11.30 -2.47 -7.72
CA ALA A 226 -11.48 -2.98 -9.07
C ALA A 226 -11.41 -1.83 -10.08
N THR A 227 -10.71 -2.03 -11.20
CA THR A 227 -10.66 -1.04 -12.29
C THR A 227 -11.98 -1.03 -13.10
N PRO A 228 -12.24 0.01 -13.90
CA PRO A 228 -13.38 0.01 -14.82
C PRO A 228 -13.39 -1.19 -15.77
N ALA A 229 -12.23 -1.63 -16.27
CA ALA A 229 -12.12 -2.84 -17.09
C ALA A 229 -12.52 -4.11 -16.32
N ALA A 230 -12.18 -4.19 -15.01
CA ALA A 230 -12.64 -5.28 -14.14
C ALA A 230 -14.18 -5.31 -14.01
N ALA A 231 -14.82 -4.15 -13.92
CA ALA A 231 -16.28 -4.04 -13.92
C ALA A 231 -16.88 -4.53 -15.25
N ILE A 232 -16.28 -4.16 -16.38
CA ILE A 232 -16.73 -4.57 -17.71
C ILE A 232 -16.59 -6.09 -17.89
N ILE A 233 -15.42 -6.66 -17.61
CA ILE A 233 -15.16 -8.10 -17.82
C ILE A 233 -16.03 -8.96 -16.90
N SER A 234 -16.26 -8.52 -15.66
CA SER A 234 -17.10 -9.25 -14.69
C SER A 234 -18.61 -9.03 -14.89
N GLY A 235 -19.01 -8.01 -15.67
CA GLY A 235 -20.39 -7.60 -15.82
C GLY A 235 -21.01 -7.03 -14.54
N ARG A 236 -20.20 -6.51 -13.61
CA ARG A 236 -20.65 -6.00 -12.31
C ARG A 236 -20.16 -4.58 -12.07
N PRO A 237 -21.00 -3.67 -11.56
CA PRO A 237 -20.54 -2.34 -11.13
C PRO A 237 -19.46 -2.46 -10.05
N ILE A 238 -18.48 -1.53 -10.05
CA ILE A 238 -17.38 -1.51 -9.06
C ILE A 238 -17.92 -1.55 -7.63
N GLY A 239 -18.92 -0.72 -7.31
CA GLY A 239 -19.51 -0.71 -5.97
C GLY A 239 -20.10 -2.06 -5.53
N ARG A 240 -20.55 -2.90 -6.49
CA ARG A 240 -20.99 -4.26 -6.19
C ARG A 240 -19.81 -5.19 -5.97
N LEU A 241 -18.76 -5.09 -6.78
CA LEU A 241 -17.53 -5.88 -6.60
C LEU A 241 -16.93 -5.68 -5.22
N LEU A 242 -16.88 -4.45 -4.72
CA LEU A 242 -16.33 -4.12 -3.40
C LEU A 242 -17.14 -4.70 -2.21
N THR A 243 -18.30 -5.28 -2.45
CA THR A 243 -19.08 -6.04 -1.44
C THR A 243 -18.93 -7.55 -1.57
N MET A 244 -18.09 -8.02 -2.48
CA MET A 244 -17.94 -9.42 -2.86
C MET A 244 -16.56 -9.97 -2.48
N ARG A 245 -16.45 -11.30 -2.52
CA ARG A 245 -15.21 -12.03 -2.37
C ARG A 245 -14.77 -12.64 -3.70
N VAL A 246 -13.53 -13.10 -3.76
CA VAL A 246 -12.95 -13.73 -4.95
C VAL A 246 -13.81 -14.91 -5.44
N GLU A 247 -14.30 -15.73 -4.52
CA GLU A 247 -15.19 -16.87 -4.84
C GLU A 247 -16.52 -16.47 -5.47
N ASP A 248 -17.03 -15.26 -5.22
CA ASP A 248 -18.34 -14.83 -5.72
C ASP A 248 -18.37 -14.55 -7.22
N ILE A 249 -17.24 -14.24 -7.83
CA ILE A 249 -17.12 -14.07 -9.29
C ILE A 249 -16.67 -15.34 -10.01
N SER A 250 -16.31 -16.38 -9.27
CA SER A 250 -15.91 -17.67 -9.82
C SER A 250 -17.14 -18.47 -10.28
N ARG A 251 -16.91 -19.35 -11.26
CA ARG A 251 -17.94 -20.32 -11.65
C ARG A 251 -18.42 -21.11 -10.43
N PRO A 252 -19.75 -21.34 -10.28
CA PRO A 252 -20.31 -21.99 -9.09
C PRO A 252 -19.63 -23.32 -8.70
N ALA A 253 -19.25 -24.11 -9.71
CA ALA A 253 -18.57 -25.39 -9.49
C ALA A 253 -17.16 -25.24 -8.88
N ASP A 254 -16.47 -24.12 -9.12
CA ASP A 254 -15.09 -23.87 -8.68
C ASP A 254 -15.02 -23.18 -7.31
N ARG A 255 -16.11 -22.54 -6.87
CA ARG A 255 -16.16 -21.75 -5.62
C ARG A 255 -15.62 -22.46 -4.37
N PRO A 256 -15.94 -23.76 -4.14
CA PRO A 256 -15.45 -24.45 -2.95
C PRO A 256 -13.93 -24.59 -2.90
N ALA A 257 -13.24 -24.58 -4.04
CA ALA A 257 -11.79 -24.72 -4.12
C ALA A 257 -11.03 -23.39 -4.02
N VAL A 258 -11.74 -22.25 -4.16
CA VAL A 258 -11.09 -20.92 -4.17
C VAL A 258 -10.37 -20.59 -2.87
N PRO A 259 -10.93 -20.83 -1.66
CA PRO A 259 -10.23 -20.52 -0.41
C PRO A 259 -8.84 -21.18 -0.34
N ASP A 260 -8.78 -22.49 -0.56
CA ASP A 260 -7.52 -23.25 -0.50
C ASP A 260 -6.54 -22.83 -1.62
N ALA A 261 -7.05 -22.46 -2.79
CA ALA A 261 -6.22 -21.97 -3.89
C ALA A 261 -5.65 -20.58 -3.58
N PHE A 262 -6.44 -19.73 -2.93
CA PHE A 262 -6.02 -18.41 -2.51
C PHE A 262 -4.94 -18.48 -1.43
N ASP A 263 -5.11 -19.34 -0.42
CA ASP A 263 -4.12 -19.52 0.65
C ASP A 263 -2.77 -20.00 0.08
N ARG A 264 -2.79 -21.00 -0.81
CA ARG A 264 -1.58 -21.44 -1.52
C ARG A 264 -0.94 -20.34 -2.37
N PHE A 265 -1.75 -19.52 -3.02
CA PHE A 265 -1.25 -18.37 -3.78
C PHE A 265 -0.55 -17.35 -2.88
N VAL A 266 -1.14 -17.01 -1.72
CA VAL A 266 -0.54 -16.08 -0.78
C VAL A 266 0.79 -16.61 -0.24
N GLU A 267 0.87 -17.91 0.08
CA GLU A 267 2.12 -18.57 0.50
C GLU A 267 3.18 -18.58 -0.61
N ALA A 268 2.78 -18.84 -1.86
CA ALA A 268 3.69 -18.87 -3.00
C ALA A 268 4.14 -17.47 -3.49
N GLY A 269 3.46 -16.40 -3.07
CA GLY A 269 3.74 -15.02 -3.50
C GLY A 269 3.17 -14.65 -4.87
N SER A 270 2.93 -15.61 -5.76
CA SER A 270 2.35 -15.40 -7.08
C SER A 270 1.57 -16.61 -7.59
N ALA A 271 0.67 -16.37 -8.53
CA ALA A 271 -0.05 -17.41 -9.25
C ALA A 271 -0.42 -16.93 -10.65
N GLU A 272 -0.52 -17.84 -11.60
CA GLU A 272 -1.05 -17.58 -12.93
C GLU A 272 -1.81 -18.81 -13.47
N GLY A 273 -2.71 -18.62 -14.41
CA GLY A 273 -3.42 -19.72 -15.02
C GLY A 273 -4.74 -19.33 -15.68
N PRO A 274 -5.49 -20.33 -16.16
CA PRO A 274 -6.83 -20.14 -16.65
C PRO A 274 -7.81 -19.96 -15.47
N PHE A 275 -8.87 -19.17 -15.72
CA PHE A 275 -9.94 -18.95 -14.78
C PHE A 275 -11.28 -18.77 -15.52
N VAL A 276 -12.39 -19.15 -14.91
CA VAL A 276 -13.72 -18.96 -15.48
C VAL A 276 -14.51 -17.98 -14.61
N LEU A 277 -14.78 -16.81 -15.17
CA LEU A 277 -15.61 -15.77 -14.57
C LEU A 277 -17.09 -16.08 -14.80
N ALA A 278 -17.91 -16.07 -13.75
CA ALA A 278 -19.34 -16.13 -13.84
C ALA A 278 -19.96 -14.73 -13.79
N ARG A 279 -20.67 -14.31 -14.82
CA ARG A 279 -21.39 -13.04 -14.89
C ARG A 279 -22.79 -13.12 -14.23
N PRO A 280 -23.40 -11.98 -13.87
CA PRO A 280 -24.73 -11.94 -13.27
C PRO A 280 -25.86 -12.47 -14.19
N ASP A 281 -25.68 -12.39 -15.50
CA ASP A 281 -26.61 -12.89 -16.50
C ASP A 281 -26.52 -14.39 -16.73
N GLY A 282 -25.64 -15.07 -15.98
CA GLY A 282 -25.40 -16.51 -16.11
C GLY A 282 -24.37 -16.88 -17.18
N THR A 283 -23.83 -15.92 -17.92
CA THR A 283 -22.77 -16.22 -18.89
C THR A 283 -21.44 -16.50 -18.19
N GLU A 284 -20.66 -17.41 -18.73
CA GLU A 284 -19.32 -17.74 -18.29
C GLU A 284 -18.29 -17.14 -19.27
N VAL A 285 -17.22 -16.55 -18.73
CA VAL A 285 -16.15 -15.97 -19.52
C VAL A 285 -14.86 -16.68 -19.18
N GLU A 286 -14.25 -17.34 -20.14
CA GLU A 286 -12.91 -17.91 -19.99
C GLU A 286 -11.86 -16.80 -20.05
N VAL A 287 -10.99 -16.74 -19.04
CA VAL A 287 -9.97 -15.73 -18.89
C VAL A 287 -8.64 -16.36 -18.46
N ARG A 288 -7.56 -15.65 -18.67
CA ARG A 288 -6.27 -15.91 -18.01
C ARG A 288 -6.06 -14.89 -16.92
N PHE A 289 -5.40 -15.30 -15.85
CA PHE A 289 -5.01 -14.39 -14.79
C PHE A 289 -3.54 -14.54 -14.43
N ALA A 290 -2.95 -13.45 -13.96
CA ALA A 290 -1.75 -13.45 -13.16
C ALA A 290 -2.04 -12.68 -11.86
N ALA A 291 -1.50 -13.18 -10.74
CA ALA A 291 -1.72 -12.58 -9.44
C ALA A 291 -0.42 -12.47 -8.65
N LYS A 292 -0.31 -11.43 -7.85
CA LYS A 292 0.76 -11.22 -6.88
C LYS A 292 0.19 -10.97 -5.50
N ALA A 293 0.69 -11.74 -4.54
CA ALA A 293 0.32 -11.63 -3.15
C ALA A 293 1.02 -10.43 -2.51
N ASN A 294 0.39 -9.69 -1.50
CA ASN A 294 0.90 -8.48 -0.84
C ASN A 294 1.22 -7.32 -1.80
N ALA A 295 0.54 -7.20 -2.94
CA ALA A 295 0.66 -6.17 -3.96
C ALA A 295 -0.61 -5.33 -4.05
N PRO A 296 -0.50 -4.02 -4.04
CA PRO A 296 0.68 -3.14 -3.91
C PRO A 296 1.13 -2.91 -2.45
N TRP A 297 0.39 -3.40 -1.46
CA TRP A 297 0.66 -3.26 -0.03
C TRP A 297 0.64 -4.64 0.66
N PRO A 298 1.33 -4.83 1.78
CA PRO A 298 1.12 -5.99 2.64
C PRO A 298 -0.37 -6.19 2.97
N GLY A 299 -0.88 -7.41 2.81
CA GLY A 299 -2.30 -7.74 3.02
C GLY A 299 -3.25 -7.37 1.87
N ALA A 300 -2.76 -6.77 0.77
CA ALA A 300 -3.49 -6.61 -0.47
C ALA A 300 -2.92 -7.55 -1.54
N HIS A 301 -3.78 -8.14 -2.37
CA HIS A 301 -3.40 -9.13 -3.38
C HIS A 301 -3.97 -8.73 -4.73
N ALA A 302 -3.07 -8.45 -5.69
CA ALA A 302 -3.44 -8.01 -7.03
C ALA A 302 -3.68 -9.19 -7.96
N SER A 303 -4.74 -9.14 -8.74
CA SER A 303 -5.03 -10.08 -9.83
C SER A 303 -5.35 -9.31 -11.11
N LEU A 304 -4.50 -9.49 -12.11
CA LEU A 304 -4.72 -9.03 -13.48
C LEU A 304 -5.47 -10.11 -14.26
N ILE A 305 -6.58 -9.74 -14.88
CA ILE A 305 -7.40 -10.66 -15.66
C ILE A 305 -7.49 -10.17 -17.10
N VAL A 306 -7.28 -11.06 -18.04
CA VAL A 306 -7.44 -10.78 -19.47
C VAL A 306 -8.28 -11.86 -20.14
N PRO A 307 -9.09 -11.52 -21.18
CA PRO A 307 -9.76 -12.51 -22.00
C PRO A 307 -8.79 -13.54 -22.57
N ASN A 308 -9.22 -14.79 -22.71
CA ASN A 308 -8.35 -15.89 -23.10
C ASN A 308 -7.77 -15.72 -24.52
N ASP A 309 -8.47 -15.00 -25.38
CA ASP A 309 -8.09 -14.68 -26.77
C ASP A 309 -7.26 -13.37 -26.90
N ALA A 310 -7.08 -12.63 -25.80
CA ALA A 310 -6.33 -11.39 -25.85
C ALA A 310 -4.81 -11.62 -25.85
N ALA A 311 -4.12 -10.96 -26.77
CA ALA A 311 -2.65 -10.95 -26.84
C ALA A 311 -2.02 -9.97 -25.81
N HIS A 312 -2.56 -9.92 -24.59
CA HIS A 312 -2.07 -9.03 -23.56
C HIS A 312 -1.05 -9.74 -22.68
N ASP A 313 -0.01 -9.01 -22.35
CA ASP A 313 0.97 -9.42 -21.35
C ASP A 313 0.34 -9.43 -19.94
N LEU A 314 0.60 -10.47 -19.17
CA LEU A 314 0.09 -10.64 -17.81
C LEU A 314 1.07 -10.02 -16.78
N ASP A 315 1.52 -8.80 -17.03
CA ASP A 315 2.41 -8.07 -16.13
C ASP A 315 1.59 -7.31 -15.06
N VAL A 316 1.51 -7.90 -13.86
CA VAL A 316 0.76 -7.34 -12.73
C VAL A 316 1.38 -6.02 -12.24
N ASP A 317 2.71 -5.88 -12.26
CA ASP A 317 3.38 -4.66 -11.79
C ASP A 317 3.04 -3.49 -12.74
N ARG A 318 3.11 -3.74 -14.04
CA ARG A 318 2.71 -2.78 -15.04
C ARG A 318 1.23 -2.41 -14.91
N ALA A 319 0.36 -3.39 -14.70
CA ALA A 319 -1.07 -3.17 -14.52
C ALA A 319 -1.37 -2.30 -13.28
N LEU A 320 -0.65 -2.50 -12.19
CA LEU A 320 -0.74 -1.66 -10.99
C LEU A 320 -0.37 -0.21 -11.31
N ILE A 321 0.74 0.02 -12.01
CA ILE A 321 1.16 1.37 -12.41
C ILE A 321 0.11 2.02 -13.32
N GLU A 322 -0.34 1.33 -14.36
CA GLU A 322 -1.33 1.82 -15.31
C GLU A 322 -2.68 2.10 -14.65
N SER A 323 -2.99 1.43 -13.56
CA SER A 323 -4.18 1.65 -12.74
C SER A 323 -4.02 2.72 -11.66
N GLY A 324 -2.87 3.37 -11.58
CA GLY A 324 -2.62 4.50 -10.67
C GLY A 324 -1.97 4.14 -9.34
N PHE A 325 -1.41 2.93 -9.20
CA PHE A 325 -0.70 2.53 -7.99
C PHE A 325 0.79 2.74 -8.13
N VAL A 326 1.34 3.56 -7.23
CA VAL A 326 2.78 3.83 -7.11
C VAL A 326 3.44 2.98 -6.03
N ALA A 327 2.87 1.84 -5.72
CA ALA A 327 3.46 0.88 -4.83
C ALA A 327 3.90 -0.34 -5.61
N ARG A 328 4.99 -0.91 -5.18
CA ARG A 328 5.52 -2.14 -5.74
C ARG A 328 5.59 -3.24 -4.71
N TYR A 329 5.60 -4.44 -5.27
CA TYR A 329 5.79 -5.72 -4.66
C TYR A 329 6.87 -6.47 -5.37
N ALA A 330 7.87 -6.92 -4.66
CA ALA A 330 8.78 -7.91 -5.16
C ALA A 330 8.26 -9.30 -4.76
N SER A 331 8.13 -10.21 -5.70
CA SER A 331 8.08 -11.63 -5.38
C SER A 331 9.34 -11.97 -4.59
N ALA A 332 9.15 -12.58 -3.42
CA ALA A 332 10.21 -13.17 -2.63
C ALA A 332 10.94 -14.25 -3.43
#